data_36b54bc4a1d2137b8427fc79d471fe11
#
_entry.id   36b54bc4a1d2137b8427fc79d471fe11
#
_cell.length_a   1.000
_cell.length_b   1.000
_cell.length_c   1.000
_cell.angle_alpha   90.00
_cell.angle_beta   90.00
_cell.angle_gamma   90.00
#
_symmetry.space_group_name_H-M   'P 1'
#
loop_
_entity.id
_entity.type
_entity.pdbx_description
1 polymer ?
#
loop_
_entity_poly.entity_id
_entity_poly.type
_entity_poly.pdbx_seq_one_letter_code
_entity_poly.pdbx_strand_id
1 'polypeptide(L)'
;MKILFLTYHGFEESSGISKKMLAQIKGLRQNGHEVHVCTYDISENGDCCRFVDGIVICNYGRGKWGAIRQRIGYDCIYEYCVNHEVKLVYSRHFMNANPWLVKMFRKLKQANIQCVMEVPTYPYDQEFHFLPFKHKFFLFFDKLFRKQLASYIDAVVTFSDAKEIFGQRTINISNGIDFDELPLHQMVDNSQELHLIGVAEVHPWHGFDRLIRGLGEYYKTRKEKNVYFHIVGYVWPSEMKGTNHTPGFIPLIKKYGIEKYVIFHGRLFGEQLNEVFAQSSFAIGSLARHRSGITYIKTLKNREYAGRGIPFIYSECDSDFDDKPYVMKAVPNETPIDIQSIVDFVDHFEMQPTTIRDTVEKLSWKNQMQQVLDQCMNIQNNN
;
A
#
# COMPACT_ATOMS: atom_id res chain seq x y z
N MET A 1 -0.54 -17.37 -20.53
CA MET A 1 -1.68 -18.12 -19.94
C MET A 1 -2.81 -17.18 -19.63
N LYS A 2 -4.03 -17.71 -19.39
CA LYS A 2 -5.18 -16.92 -18.91
C LYS A 2 -5.18 -16.86 -17.39
N ILE A 3 -5.27 -15.66 -16.84
CA ILE A 3 -5.24 -15.36 -15.39
C ILE A 3 -6.52 -14.62 -15.01
N LEU A 4 -7.18 -15.05 -13.93
CA LEU A 4 -8.24 -14.26 -13.30
C LEU A 4 -7.66 -13.51 -12.11
N PHE A 5 -7.64 -12.16 -12.18
CA PHE A 5 -7.32 -11.31 -11.06
C PHE A 5 -8.61 -11.03 -10.28
N LEU A 6 -8.75 -11.64 -9.10
CA LEU A 6 -9.97 -11.61 -8.31
C LEU A 6 -9.86 -10.62 -7.16
N THR A 7 -10.74 -9.60 -7.17
CA THR A 7 -10.93 -8.66 -6.06
C THR A 7 -12.31 -8.82 -5.43
N TYR A 8 -12.47 -8.26 -4.23
CA TYR A 8 -13.73 -8.27 -3.50
C TYR A 8 -14.31 -6.86 -3.33
N HIS A 9 -13.87 -5.93 -4.15
CA HIS A 9 -14.35 -4.54 -4.25
C HIS A 9 -14.05 -4.00 -5.66
N GLY A 10 -14.66 -2.87 -6.01
CA GLY A 10 -14.35 -2.12 -7.22
C GLY A 10 -13.05 -1.33 -7.12
N PHE A 11 -12.70 -0.62 -8.18
CA PHE A 11 -11.55 0.28 -8.20
C PHE A 11 -12.00 1.73 -8.01
N GLU A 12 -11.28 2.45 -7.18
CA GLU A 12 -11.45 3.88 -6.93
C GLU A 12 -10.19 4.63 -7.38
N GLU A 13 -10.32 5.66 -8.20
CA GLU A 13 -9.19 6.44 -8.73
C GLU A 13 -8.33 7.08 -7.62
N SER A 14 -8.97 7.48 -6.52
CA SER A 14 -8.30 8.10 -5.38
C SER A 14 -7.59 7.10 -4.45
N SER A 15 -7.79 5.80 -4.65
CA SER A 15 -7.28 4.77 -3.75
C SER A 15 -5.90 4.29 -4.18
N GLY A 16 -4.88 4.44 -3.30
CA GLY A 16 -3.56 3.84 -3.49
C GLY A 16 -3.59 2.32 -3.61
N ILE A 17 -4.61 1.67 -3.00
CA ILE A 17 -4.85 0.23 -3.11
C ILE A 17 -5.31 -0.12 -4.53
N SER A 18 -6.23 0.66 -5.10
CA SER A 18 -6.70 0.46 -6.49
C SER A 18 -5.57 0.68 -7.49
N LYS A 19 -4.78 1.73 -7.33
CA LYS A 19 -3.59 1.99 -8.17
C LYS A 19 -2.60 0.83 -8.11
N LYS A 20 -2.34 0.29 -6.92
CA LYS A 20 -1.50 -0.89 -6.75
C LYS A 20 -2.03 -2.09 -7.54
N MET A 21 -3.31 -2.43 -7.40
CA MET A 21 -3.89 -3.58 -8.10
C MET A 21 -3.89 -3.41 -9.61
N LEU A 22 -4.20 -2.21 -10.11
CA LEU A 22 -4.13 -1.89 -11.55
C LEU A 22 -2.70 -2.05 -12.08
N ALA A 23 -1.70 -1.61 -11.31
CA ALA A 23 -0.29 -1.77 -11.67
C ALA A 23 0.16 -3.26 -11.63
N GLN A 24 -0.35 -4.08 -10.71
CA GLN A 24 -0.15 -5.52 -10.71
C GLN A 24 -0.74 -6.19 -11.95
N ILE A 25 -1.97 -5.83 -12.31
CA ILE A 25 -2.65 -6.31 -13.53
C ILE A 25 -1.85 -5.91 -14.78
N LYS A 26 -1.40 -4.64 -14.85
CA LYS A 26 -0.52 -4.14 -15.92
C LYS A 26 0.77 -4.96 -16.00
N GLY A 27 1.41 -5.23 -14.87
CA GLY A 27 2.63 -6.04 -14.80
C GLY A 27 2.43 -7.47 -15.30
N LEU A 28 1.32 -8.13 -14.96
CA LEU A 28 0.97 -9.44 -15.50
C LEU A 28 0.75 -9.42 -17.02
N ARG A 29 0.09 -8.38 -17.54
CA ARG A 29 -0.11 -8.19 -18.98
C ARG A 29 1.19 -7.90 -19.72
N GLN A 30 2.09 -7.10 -19.14
CA GLN A 30 3.43 -6.83 -19.69
C GLN A 30 4.32 -8.09 -19.74
N ASN A 31 4.02 -9.10 -18.92
CA ASN A 31 4.66 -10.42 -18.95
C ASN A 31 4.03 -11.37 -19.99
N GLY A 32 3.14 -10.86 -20.87
CA GLY A 32 2.55 -11.63 -21.96
C GLY A 32 1.38 -12.53 -21.55
N HIS A 33 0.70 -12.23 -20.45
CA HIS A 33 -0.46 -13.01 -20.00
C HIS A 33 -1.78 -12.29 -20.33
N GLU A 34 -2.81 -13.09 -20.64
CA GLU A 34 -4.19 -12.63 -20.77
C GLU A 34 -4.79 -12.53 -19.38
N VAL A 35 -5.13 -11.33 -18.93
CA VAL A 35 -5.60 -11.08 -17.56
C VAL A 35 -7.02 -10.55 -17.58
N HIS A 36 -7.93 -11.34 -17.05
CA HIS A 36 -9.31 -11.00 -16.78
C HIS A 36 -9.45 -10.46 -15.37
N VAL A 37 -10.20 -9.38 -15.19
CA VAL A 37 -10.30 -8.69 -13.90
C VAL A 37 -11.69 -8.87 -13.32
N CYS A 38 -11.79 -9.68 -12.27
CA CYS A 38 -13.03 -9.90 -11.55
C CYS A 38 -13.17 -8.93 -10.38
N THR A 39 -14.17 -8.06 -10.47
CA THR A 39 -14.49 -7.08 -9.43
C THR A 39 -15.88 -7.32 -8.86
N TYR A 40 -16.13 -6.67 -7.74
CA TYR A 40 -17.41 -6.55 -7.12
C TYR A 40 -17.81 -5.07 -7.05
N ASP A 41 -18.99 -4.74 -7.54
CA ASP A 41 -19.50 -3.37 -7.52
C ASP A 41 -21.03 -3.34 -7.52
N ILE A 42 -21.57 -2.13 -7.42
CA ILE A 42 -22.99 -1.86 -7.56
C ILE A 42 -23.22 -1.39 -8.99
N SER A 43 -24.15 -2.06 -9.70
CA SER A 43 -24.53 -1.67 -11.07
C SER A 43 -25.26 -0.31 -11.08
N GLU A 44 -25.41 0.30 -12.25
CA GLU A 44 -26.18 1.53 -12.46
C GLU A 44 -27.61 1.42 -11.92
N ASN A 45 -28.19 0.22 -11.94
CA ASN A 45 -29.51 -0.04 -11.41
C ASN A 45 -29.55 -0.22 -9.88
N GLY A 46 -28.40 -0.12 -9.19
CA GLY A 46 -28.29 -0.30 -7.73
C GLY A 46 -28.24 -1.76 -7.27
N ASP A 47 -27.99 -2.70 -8.17
CA ASP A 47 -27.85 -4.13 -7.84
C ASP A 47 -26.39 -4.45 -7.49
N CYS A 48 -26.22 -5.27 -6.45
CA CYS A 48 -24.91 -5.86 -6.12
C CYS A 48 -24.53 -6.88 -7.18
N CYS A 49 -23.43 -6.66 -7.87
CA CYS A 49 -23.02 -7.49 -9.00
C CYS A 49 -21.57 -7.95 -8.91
N ARG A 50 -21.27 -9.06 -9.58
CA ARG A 50 -19.91 -9.50 -9.88
C ARG A 50 -19.66 -9.19 -11.35
N PHE A 51 -18.54 -8.54 -11.62
CA PHE A 51 -18.15 -8.18 -12.99
C PHE A 51 -16.86 -8.90 -13.36
N VAL A 52 -16.71 -9.24 -14.64
CA VAL A 52 -15.41 -9.58 -15.23
C VAL A 52 -15.21 -8.67 -16.44
N ASP A 53 -14.12 -7.92 -16.45
CA ASP A 53 -13.79 -6.92 -17.49
C ASP A 53 -14.96 -5.97 -17.80
N GLY A 54 -15.69 -5.55 -16.77
CA GLY A 54 -16.85 -4.65 -16.89
C GLY A 54 -18.17 -5.34 -17.26
N ILE A 55 -18.16 -6.64 -17.56
CA ILE A 55 -19.37 -7.41 -17.91
C ILE A 55 -19.92 -8.10 -16.66
N VAL A 56 -21.21 -7.97 -16.39
CA VAL A 56 -21.89 -8.63 -15.27
C VAL A 56 -21.92 -10.15 -15.51
N ILE A 57 -21.28 -10.91 -14.63
CA ILE A 57 -21.34 -12.38 -14.61
C ILE A 57 -22.32 -12.93 -13.56
N CYS A 58 -22.68 -12.11 -12.56
CA CYS A 58 -23.68 -12.48 -11.56
C CYS A 58 -24.35 -11.23 -11.00
N ASN A 59 -25.69 -11.26 -10.88
CA ASN A 59 -26.50 -10.25 -10.22
C ASN A 59 -27.12 -10.85 -8.94
N TYR A 60 -26.84 -10.25 -7.79
CA TYR A 60 -27.29 -10.70 -6.48
C TYR A 60 -28.51 -9.94 -5.96
N GLY A 61 -28.98 -8.93 -6.74
CA GLY A 61 -30.09 -8.04 -6.36
C GLY A 61 -29.64 -6.89 -5.46
N ARG A 62 -30.61 -6.14 -4.95
CA ARG A 62 -30.39 -4.86 -4.25
C ARG A 62 -30.30 -4.99 -2.73
N GLY A 63 -29.73 -3.94 -2.13
CA GLY A 63 -29.76 -3.66 -0.72
C GLY A 63 -29.07 -4.72 0.14
N LYS A 64 -29.51 -4.87 1.39
CA LYS A 64 -28.86 -5.77 2.37
C LYS A 64 -28.85 -7.24 1.93
N TRP A 65 -29.90 -7.70 1.28
CA TRP A 65 -29.99 -9.08 0.78
C TRP A 65 -29.04 -9.33 -0.41
N GLY A 66 -28.93 -8.36 -1.32
CA GLY A 66 -27.94 -8.41 -2.38
C GLY A 66 -26.52 -8.51 -1.84
N ALA A 67 -26.19 -7.66 -0.86
CA ALA A 67 -24.89 -7.66 -0.18
C ALA A 67 -24.56 -8.99 0.56
N ILE A 68 -25.59 -9.65 1.15
CA ILE A 68 -25.41 -10.97 1.78
C ILE A 68 -25.18 -12.04 0.72
N ARG A 69 -26.05 -12.12 -0.30
CA ARG A 69 -25.94 -13.12 -1.38
C ARG A 69 -24.58 -13.05 -2.09
N GLN A 70 -24.06 -11.86 -2.31
CA GLN A 70 -22.77 -11.64 -2.91
C GLN A 70 -21.60 -12.19 -2.09
N ARG A 71 -21.71 -12.17 -0.74
CA ARG A 71 -20.70 -12.73 0.16
C ARG A 71 -20.72 -14.25 0.26
N ILE A 72 -21.76 -14.87 -0.26
CA ILE A 72 -21.93 -16.32 -0.24
C ILE A 72 -22.03 -16.93 -1.64
N GLY A 73 -22.26 -16.11 -2.69
CA GLY A 73 -22.44 -16.53 -4.07
C GLY A 73 -21.13 -16.44 -4.87
N TYR A 74 -20.36 -17.51 -4.90
CA TYR A 74 -19.09 -17.57 -5.62
C TYR A 74 -19.10 -18.54 -6.80
N ASP A 75 -20.18 -19.28 -7.04
CA ASP A 75 -20.24 -20.30 -8.08
C ASP A 75 -20.02 -19.72 -9.48
N CYS A 76 -20.50 -18.49 -9.74
CA CYS A 76 -20.29 -17.80 -11.02
C CYS A 76 -18.79 -17.55 -11.33
N ILE A 77 -17.95 -17.36 -10.30
CA ILE A 77 -16.49 -17.19 -10.49
C ILE A 77 -15.88 -18.52 -10.95
N TYR A 78 -16.25 -19.63 -10.30
CA TYR A 78 -15.81 -20.96 -10.68
C TYR A 78 -16.26 -21.31 -12.12
N GLU A 79 -17.53 -21.08 -12.44
CA GLU A 79 -18.09 -21.31 -13.79
C GLU A 79 -17.37 -20.47 -14.83
N TYR A 80 -17.10 -19.19 -14.53
CA TYR A 80 -16.31 -18.33 -15.41
C TYR A 80 -14.92 -18.92 -15.67
N CYS A 81 -14.21 -19.32 -14.61
CA CYS A 81 -12.86 -19.90 -14.74
C CYS A 81 -12.82 -21.14 -15.61
N VAL A 82 -13.80 -22.03 -15.46
CA VAL A 82 -13.89 -23.27 -16.26
C VAL A 82 -14.22 -22.95 -17.71
N ASN A 83 -15.25 -22.14 -17.95
CA ASN A 83 -15.74 -21.82 -19.29
C ASN A 83 -14.73 -21.03 -20.13
N HIS A 84 -13.85 -20.26 -19.49
CA HIS A 84 -12.84 -19.45 -20.17
C HIS A 84 -11.43 -20.06 -20.08
N GLU A 85 -11.31 -21.31 -19.58
CA GLU A 85 -10.02 -22.02 -19.47
C GLU A 85 -8.95 -21.26 -18.69
N VAL A 86 -9.35 -20.57 -17.60
CA VAL A 86 -8.43 -19.88 -16.70
C VAL A 86 -7.45 -20.89 -16.10
N LYS A 87 -6.16 -20.56 -16.09
CA LYS A 87 -5.10 -21.43 -15.56
C LYS A 87 -4.64 -21.01 -14.16
N LEU A 88 -4.73 -19.71 -13.84
CA LEU A 88 -4.33 -19.15 -12.56
C LEU A 88 -5.39 -18.17 -12.04
N VAL A 89 -5.79 -18.32 -10.78
CA VAL A 89 -6.56 -17.32 -10.05
C VAL A 89 -5.62 -16.60 -9.07
N TYR A 90 -5.39 -15.32 -9.29
CA TYR A 90 -4.71 -14.42 -8.37
C TYR A 90 -5.77 -13.70 -7.55
N SER A 91 -5.96 -14.11 -6.30
CA SER A 91 -7.00 -13.55 -5.43
C SER A 91 -6.41 -12.64 -4.37
N ARG A 92 -6.93 -11.42 -4.25
CA ARG A 92 -6.56 -10.53 -3.17
C ARG A 92 -7.40 -10.81 -1.92
N HIS A 93 -6.77 -11.14 -0.80
CA HIS A 93 -7.47 -11.38 0.47
C HIS A 93 -8.02 -10.09 1.09
N PHE A 94 -9.23 -10.17 1.66
CA PHE A 94 -9.91 -9.03 2.29
C PHE A 94 -10.71 -9.46 3.55
N MET A 95 -10.10 -10.23 4.48
CA MET A 95 -10.79 -10.75 5.69
C MET A 95 -12.18 -11.33 5.37
N ASN A 96 -12.26 -12.11 4.36
CA ASN A 96 -13.52 -12.62 3.82
C ASN A 96 -13.56 -14.15 3.77
N ALA A 97 -12.65 -14.83 4.46
CA ALA A 97 -12.69 -16.27 4.54
C ALA A 97 -14.01 -16.73 5.17
N ASN A 98 -14.71 -17.60 4.46
CA ASN A 98 -16.01 -18.14 4.85
C ASN A 98 -16.23 -19.51 4.16
N PRO A 99 -17.21 -20.34 4.59
CA PRO A 99 -17.42 -21.67 4.03
C PRO A 99 -17.66 -21.71 2.52
N TRP A 100 -18.33 -20.72 1.98
CA TRP A 100 -18.67 -20.66 0.54
C TRP A 100 -17.43 -20.31 -0.29
N LEU A 101 -16.60 -19.39 0.18
CA LEU A 101 -15.32 -19.07 -0.45
C LEU A 101 -14.38 -20.29 -0.42
N VAL A 102 -14.31 -20.98 0.72
CA VAL A 102 -13.56 -22.25 0.86
C VAL A 102 -14.06 -23.28 -0.16
N LYS A 103 -15.40 -23.42 -0.32
CA LYS A 103 -15.99 -24.31 -1.32
C LYS A 103 -15.59 -23.96 -2.74
N MET A 104 -15.55 -22.67 -3.09
CA MET A 104 -15.13 -22.20 -4.41
C MET A 104 -13.67 -22.58 -4.68
N PHE A 105 -12.73 -22.25 -3.78
CA PHE A 105 -11.32 -22.59 -3.97
C PHE A 105 -11.08 -24.09 -4.01
N ARG A 106 -11.83 -24.89 -3.23
CA ARG A 106 -11.81 -26.36 -3.35
C ARG A 106 -12.22 -26.84 -4.74
N LYS A 107 -13.29 -26.27 -5.33
CA LYS A 107 -13.72 -26.58 -6.71
C LYS A 107 -12.66 -26.22 -7.75
N LEU A 108 -12.03 -25.03 -7.62
CA LEU A 108 -10.94 -24.59 -8.50
C LEU A 108 -9.75 -25.55 -8.44
N LYS A 109 -9.34 -25.97 -7.25
CA LYS A 109 -8.26 -26.95 -7.06
C LYS A 109 -8.61 -28.30 -7.69
N GLN A 110 -9.87 -28.78 -7.54
CA GLN A 110 -10.35 -30.01 -8.17
C GLN A 110 -10.39 -29.95 -9.71
N ALA A 111 -10.56 -28.73 -10.26
CA ALA A 111 -10.50 -28.46 -11.70
C ALA A 111 -9.05 -28.22 -12.21
N ASN A 112 -8.03 -28.46 -11.38
CA ASN A 112 -6.61 -28.18 -11.67
C ASN A 112 -6.33 -26.72 -12.08
N ILE A 113 -7.09 -25.78 -11.52
CA ILE A 113 -6.86 -24.35 -11.68
C ILE A 113 -5.97 -23.91 -10.52
N GLN A 114 -4.79 -23.40 -10.84
CA GLN A 114 -3.84 -22.90 -9.84
C GLN A 114 -4.39 -21.67 -9.14
N CYS A 115 -4.17 -21.55 -7.83
CA CYS A 115 -4.70 -20.47 -7.04
C CYS A 115 -3.63 -19.89 -6.12
N VAL A 116 -3.42 -18.58 -6.17
CA VAL A 116 -2.62 -17.86 -5.19
C VAL A 116 -3.46 -16.78 -4.53
N MET A 117 -3.15 -16.49 -3.26
CA MET A 117 -3.86 -15.48 -2.48
C MET A 117 -2.90 -14.42 -1.94
N GLU A 118 -3.09 -13.18 -2.35
CA GLU A 118 -2.32 -12.05 -1.80
C GLU A 118 -2.85 -11.66 -0.41
N VAL A 119 -1.98 -11.69 0.60
CA VAL A 119 -2.20 -11.11 1.93
C VAL A 119 -1.36 -9.84 2.03
N PRO A 120 -1.97 -8.64 1.85
CA PRO A 120 -1.22 -7.40 1.66
C PRO A 120 -0.48 -6.91 2.90
N THR A 121 -0.96 -7.24 4.09
CA THR A 121 -0.32 -6.94 5.39
C THR A 121 -0.38 -8.18 6.26
N TYR A 122 0.75 -8.56 6.87
CA TYR A 122 0.78 -9.67 7.81
C TYR A 122 1.78 -9.38 8.94
N PRO A 123 1.41 -9.62 10.20
CA PRO A 123 0.08 -10.00 10.69
C PRO A 123 -0.90 -8.82 10.65
N TYR A 124 -2.13 -9.02 10.13
CA TYR A 124 -3.13 -7.95 10.03
C TYR A 124 -4.08 -7.85 11.22
N ASP A 125 -4.10 -8.85 12.08
CA ASP A 125 -5.02 -8.93 13.22
C ASP A 125 -4.94 -7.68 14.13
N GLN A 126 -3.77 -7.06 14.24
CA GLN A 126 -3.54 -5.88 15.08
C GLN A 126 -4.15 -4.60 14.49
N GLU A 127 -4.17 -4.46 13.18
CA GLU A 127 -4.77 -3.29 12.51
C GLU A 127 -6.26 -3.16 12.79
N PHE A 128 -6.93 -4.29 13.12
CA PHE A 128 -8.38 -4.35 13.33
C PHE A 128 -8.83 -4.18 14.78
N HIS A 129 -7.92 -4.03 15.72
CA HIS A 129 -8.29 -3.77 17.13
C HIS A 129 -9.02 -2.43 17.30
N PHE A 130 -8.71 -1.45 16.48
CA PHE A 130 -9.29 -0.11 16.53
C PHE A 130 -10.56 0.06 15.68
N LEU A 131 -11.01 -0.98 14.96
CA LEU A 131 -12.15 -0.89 14.07
C LEU A 131 -13.49 -1.12 14.80
N PRO A 132 -14.61 -0.62 14.22
CA PRO A 132 -15.96 -0.83 14.73
C PRO A 132 -16.30 -2.32 14.90
N PHE A 133 -17.25 -2.62 15.81
CA PHE A 133 -17.66 -3.98 16.16
C PHE A 133 -18.02 -4.88 14.95
N LYS A 134 -18.61 -4.29 13.91
CA LYS A 134 -18.92 -4.97 12.64
C LYS A 134 -17.69 -5.62 12.01
N HIS A 135 -16.54 -4.95 12.01
CA HIS A 135 -15.30 -5.48 11.44
C HIS A 135 -14.69 -6.58 12.31
N LYS A 136 -14.86 -6.49 13.64
CA LYS A 136 -14.42 -7.56 14.57
C LYS A 136 -15.18 -8.86 14.34
N PHE A 137 -16.47 -8.76 13.98
CA PHE A 137 -17.28 -9.92 13.62
C PHE A 137 -16.77 -10.60 12.34
N PHE A 138 -16.46 -9.83 11.29
CA PHE A 138 -15.87 -10.39 10.09
C PHE A 138 -14.51 -11.01 10.34
N LEU A 139 -13.66 -10.38 11.13
CA LEU A 139 -12.36 -10.93 11.52
C LEU A 139 -12.51 -12.25 12.29
N PHE A 140 -13.50 -12.37 13.15
CA PHE A 140 -13.77 -13.62 13.86
C PHE A 140 -14.10 -14.76 12.90
N PHE A 141 -15.01 -14.53 11.93
CA PHE A 141 -15.30 -15.54 10.90
C PHE A 141 -14.10 -15.85 10.02
N ASP A 142 -13.37 -14.83 9.61
CA ASP A 142 -12.13 -15.01 8.85
C ASP A 142 -11.15 -15.93 9.59
N LYS A 143 -10.94 -15.71 10.88
CA LYS A 143 -10.06 -16.55 11.71
C LYS A 143 -10.48 -18.02 11.76
N LEU A 144 -11.78 -18.30 11.71
CA LEU A 144 -12.29 -19.68 11.70
C LEU A 144 -11.99 -20.41 10.40
N PHE A 145 -12.03 -19.70 9.25
CA PHE A 145 -11.97 -20.32 7.93
C PHE A 145 -10.67 -20.07 7.15
N ARG A 146 -9.86 -19.07 7.52
CA ARG A 146 -8.67 -18.67 6.74
C ARG A 146 -7.63 -19.78 6.60
N LYS A 147 -7.42 -20.64 7.62
CA LYS A 147 -6.54 -21.81 7.52
C LYS A 147 -7.09 -22.85 6.54
N GLN A 148 -8.39 -23.12 6.62
CA GLN A 148 -9.05 -24.03 5.69
C GLN A 148 -9.04 -23.49 4.26
N LEU A 149 -9.25 -22.18 4.08
CA LEU A 149 -9.11 -21.51 2.79
C LEU A 149 -7.70 -21.69 2.23
N ALA A 150 -6.68 -21.43 3.06
CA ALA A 150 -5.28 -21.55 2.69
C ALA A 150 -4.89 -22.96 2.23
N SER A 151 -5.51 -24.02 2.74
CA SER A 151 -5.25 -25.40 2.29
C SER A 151 -5.70 -25.72 0.86
N TYR A 152 -6.53 -24.86 0.25
CA TYR A 152 -7.00 -25.00 -1.13
C TYR A 152 -6.32 -24.05 -2.11
N ILE A 153 -5.35 -23.25 -1.68
CA ILE A 153 -4.50 -22.44 -2.54
C ILE A 153 -3.09 -23.01 -2.58
N ASP A 154 -2.31 -22.66 -3.60
CA ASP A 154 -0.97 -23.20 -3.83
C ASP A 154 0.10 -22.41 -3.07
N ALA A 155 -0.11 -21.10 -2.92
CA ALA A 155 0.76 -20.24 -2.12
C ALA A 155 0.05 -18.95 -1.69
N VAL A 156 0.58 -18.32 -0.63
CA VAL A 156 0.21 -16.97 -0.21
C VAL A 156 1.26 -15.98 -0.70
N VAL A 157 0.84 -15.00 -1.53
CA VAL A 157 1.69 -13.88 -1.92
C VAL A 157 1.68 -12.86 -0.79
N THR A 158 2.87 -12.45 -0.32
CA THR A 158 3.01 -11.52 0.81
C THR A 158 4.15 -10.54 0.61
N PHE A 159 4.05 -9.40 1.27
CA PHE A 159 5.07 -8.33 1.33
C PHE A 159 5.86 -8.35 2.65
N SER A 160 5.60 -9.36 3.49
CA SER A 160 6.35 -9.63 4.73
C SER A 160 7.40 -10.72 4.51
N ASP A 161 8.28 -10.94 5.49
CA ASP A 161 9.28 -12.00 5.44
C ASP A 161 8.77 -13.35 5.99
N ALA A 162 7.47 -13.44 6.28
CA ALA A 162 6.86 -14.67 6.75
C ALA A 162 7.05 -15.78 5.71
N LYS A 163 7.57 -16.93 6.14
CA LYS A 163 7.76 -18.11 5.27
C LYS A 163 6.49 -18.94 5.13
N GLU A 164 5.57 -18.74 6.05
CA GLU A 164 4.28 -19.42 6.10
C GLU A 164 3.19 -18.48 6.62
N ILE A 165 2.03 -18.49 6.00
CA ILE A 165 0.84 -17.76 6.44
C ILE A 165 -0.36 -18.70 6.39
N PHE A 166 -1.07 -18.83 7.51
CA PHE A 166 -2.24 -19.69 7.69
C PHE A 166 -1.99 -21.19 7.41
N GLY A 167 -0.75 -21.65 7.56
CA GLY A 167 -0.37 -23.04 7.26
C GLY A 167 -0.04 -23.28 5.79
N GLN A 168 0.11 -22.22 4.98
CA GLN A 168 0.48 -22.31 3.58
C GLN A 168 1.79 -21.56 3.31
N ARG A 169 2.62 -22.13 2.41
CA ARG A 169 3.87 -21.51 1.96
C ARG A 169 3.65 -20.12 1.38
N THR A 170 4.67 -19.26 1.49
CA THR A 170 4.58 -17.91 0.96
C THR A 170 5.44 -17.71 -0.27
N ILE A 171 4.98 -16.79 -1.13
CA ILE A 171 5.76 -16.14 -2.17
C ILE A 171 6.01 -14.70 -1.69
N ASN A 172 7.25 -14.44 -1.28
CA ASN A 172 7.61 -13.14 -0.74
C ASN A 172 8.05 -12.22 -1.87
N ILE A 173 7.32 -11.12 -2.04
CA ILE A 173 7.63 -10.07 -3.02
C ILE A 173 7.71 -8.71 -2.33
N SER A 174 8.21 -7.71 -3.06
CA SER A 174 8.09 -6.32 -2.64
C SER A 174 6.83 -5.67 -3.21
N ASN A 175 6.36 -4.58 -2.59
CA ASN A 175 5.50 -3.67 -3.31
C ASN A 175 6.24 -3.14 -4.53
N GLY A 176 5.55 -3.12 -5.66
CA GLY A 176 6.15 -2.71 -6.93
C GLY A 176 6.02 -1.22 -7.20
N ILE A 177 6.73 -0.80 -8.25
CA ILE A 177 6.72 0.55 -8.79
C ILE A 177 6.15 0.48 -10.21
N ASP A 178 5.22 1.37 -10.56
CA ASP A 178 4.81 1.63 -11.94
C ASP A 178 5.62 2.82 -12.45
N PHE A 179 6.75 2.55 -13.08
CA PHE A 179 7.66 3.59 -13.55
C PHE A 179 7.08 4.46 -14.66
N ASP A 180 6.08 3.98 -15.40
CA ASP A 180 5.42 4.74 -16.46
C ASP A 180 4.55 5.88 -15.87
N GLU A 181 4.06 5.70 -14.64
CA GLU A 181 3.20 6.66 -13.93
C GLU A 181 3.98 7.61 -13.01
N LEU A 182 5.29 7.40 -12.84
CA LEU A 182 6.11 8.20 -11.94
C LEU A 182 7.11 9.08 -12.68
N PRO A 183 6.88 10.40 -12.76
CA PRO A 183 7.88 11.35 -13.26
C PRO A 183 9.18 11.25 -12.46
N LEU A 184 10.30 11.30 -13.16
CA LEU A 184 11.60 11.43 -12.52
C LEU A 184 11.74 12.83 -11.94
N HIS A 185 12.20 12.90 -10.69
CA HIS A 185 12.47 14.16 -10.02
C HIS A 185 13.60 14.93 -10.72
N GLN A 186 13.51 16.24 -10.72
CA GLN A 186 14.59 17.12 -11.13
C GLN A 186 15.21 17.75 -9.90
N MET A 187 16.52 17.85 -9.88
CA MET A 187 17.20 18.46 -8.73
C MET A 187 16.77 19.92 -8.58
N VAL A 188 16.48 20.29 -7.34
CA VAL A 188 16.04 21.64 -6.96
C VAL A 188 17.18 22.34 -6.22
N ASP A 189 17.33 23.64 -6.42
CA ASP A 189 18.26 24.44 -5.61
C ASP A 189 17.74 24.56 -4.17
N ASN A 190 18.51 24.00 -3.24
CA ASN A 190 18.20 23.99 -1.80
C ASN A 190 19.01 25.02 -0.99
N SER A 191 19.72 25.93 -1.65
CA SER A 191 20.64 26.85 -0.97
C SER A 191 19.97 27.73 0.08
N GLN A 192 18.75 28.20 -0.16
CA GLN A 192 18.01 29.10 0.72
C GLN A 192 16.83 28.41 1.41
N GLU A 193 16.15 27.51 0.72
CA GLU A 193 14.92 26.87 1.18
C GLU A 193 14.99 25.37 0.94
N LEU A 194 14.52 24.57 1.91
CA LEU A 194 14.38 23.14 1.81
C LEU A 194 12.91 22.74 1.94
N HIS A 195 12.38 22.08 0.93
CA HIS A 195 11.02 21.60 0.91
C HIS A 195 10.98 20.10 1.17
N LEU A 196 10.31 19.71 2.25
CA LEU A 196 10.05 18.31 2.65
C LEU A 196 8.64 17.93 2.23
N ILE A 197 8.43 16.71 1.68
CA ILE A 197 7.10 16.24 1.30
C ILE A 197 6.73 14.94 2.01
N GLY A 198 5.53 14.92 2.63
CA GLY A 198 4.94 13.69 3.18
C GLY A 198 3.59 13.41 2.53
N VAL A 199 3.48 12.27 1.83
CA VAL A 199 2.24 11.85 1.15
C VAL A 199 1.58 10.71 1.92
N ALA A 200 0.38 10.93 2.47
CA ALA A 200 -0.34 9.90 3.23
C ALA A 200 -1.83 10.24 3.43
N GLU A 201 -2.67 9.21 3.57
CA GLU A 201 -3.81 9.31 4.46
C GLU A 201 -3.25 9.26 5.89
N VAL A 202 -3.23 10.41 6.58
CA VAL A 202 -2.41 10.60 7.78
C VAL A 202 -3.02 9.88 8.97
N HIS A 203 -2.28 8.96 9.54
CA HIS A 203 -2.57 8.22 10.75
C HIS A 203 -1.45 8.39 11.78
N PRO A 204 -1.65 8.03 13.06
CA PRO A 204 -0.65 8.20 14.13
C PRO A 204 0.73 7.60 13.83
N TRP A 205 0.77 6.47 13.12
CA TRP A 205 2.03 5.81 12.75
C TRP A 205 2.86 6.54 11.69
N HIS A 206 2.29 7.56 11.01
CA HIS A 206 3.09 8.41 10.11
C HIS A 206 4.02 9.34 10.88
N GLY A 207 3.70 9.66 12.14
CA GLY A 207 4.58 10.42 13.02
C GLY A 207 4.90 11.84 12.56
N PHE A 208 4.02 12.45 11.77
CA PHE A 208 4.21 13.84 11.29
C PHE A 208 4.20 14.86 12.43
N ASP A 209 3.58 14.54 13.57
CA ASP A 209 3.69 15.29 14.80
C ASP A 209 5.15 15.38 15.32
N ARG A 210 5.95 14.31 15.13
CA ARG A 210 7.38 14.31 15.49
C ARG A 210 8.18 15.24 14.59
N LEU A 211 7.86 15.29 13.29
CA LEU A 211 8.49 16.22 12.35
C LEU A 211 8.10 17.68 12.65
N ILE A 212 6.81 17.94 12.93
CA ILE A 212 6.33 19.28 13.34
C ILE A 212 7.02 19.75 14.63
N ARG A 213 7.18 18.86 15.63
CA ARG A 213 7.96 19.16 16.83
C ARG A 213 9.42 19.46 16.50
N GLY A 214 10.01 18.68 15.61
CA GLY A 214 11.38 18.93 15.13
C GLY A 214 11.54 20.28 14.45
N LEU A 215 10.60 20.68 13.58
CA LEU A 215 10.57 22.02 13.00
C LEU A 215 10.46 23.10 14.07
N GLY A 216 9.60 22.89 15.08
CA GLY A 216 9.49 23.80 16.23
C GLY A 216 10.81 23.98 16.99
N GLU A 217 11.54 22.88 17.22
CA GLU A 217 12.87 22.95 17.85
C GLU A 217 13.90 23.63 16.94
N TYR A 218 13.87 23.34 15.66
CA TYR A 218 14.75 23.95 14.65
C TYR A 218 14.60 25.46 14.61
N TYR A 219 13.39 26.00 14.68
CA TYR A 219 13.11 27.42 14.60
C TYR A 219 13.23 28.17 15.96
N LYS A 220 13.55 27.51 17.07
CA LYS A 220 13.88 28.20 18.34
C LYS A 220 15.15 29.01 18.25
N THR A 221 16.06 28.67 17.37
CA THR A 221 17.29 29.40 17.09
C THR A 221 17.22 30.01 15.70
N ARG A 222 17.91 31.14 15.48
CA ARG A 222 18.02 31.75 14.17
C ARG A 222 18.67 30.76 13.21
N LYS A 223 18.02 30.52 12.05
CA LYS A 223 18.50 29.61 11.00
C LYS A 223 18.72 30.35 9.70
N GLU A 224 19.74 29.92 8.96
CA GLU A 224 20.07 30.48 7.65
C GLU A 224 19.15 29.93 6.57
N LYS A 225 18.74 28.65 6.68
CA LYS A 225 17.87 27.96 5.71
C LYS A 225 16.44 27.84 6.23
N ASN A 226 15.47 28.20 5.41
CA ASN A 226 14.05 27.92 5.68
C ASN A 226 13.73 26.47 5.31
N VAL A 227 12.98 25.77 6.17
CA VAL A 227 12.53 24.40 5.95
C VAL A 227 11.00 24.35 5.97
N TYR A 228 10.42 23.94 4.86
CA TYR A 228 8.96 23.81 4.69
C TYR A 228 8.56 22.33 4.69
N PHE A 229 7.44 22.03 5.34
CA PHE A 229 6.87 20.68 5.32
C PHE A 229 5.51 20.68 4.62
N HIS A 230 5.46 20.04 3.46
CA HIS A 230 4.27 19.85 2.65
C HIS A 230 3.59 18.52 3.05
N ILE A 231 2.38 18.59 3.58
CA ILE A 231 1.55 17.43 3.94
C ILE A 231 0.49 17.27 2.85
N VAL A 232 0.63 16.20 2.06
CA VAL A 232 -0.32 15.85 0.99
C VAL A 232 -1.13 14.62 1.42
N GLY A 233 -2.44 14.75 1.35
CA GLY A 233 -3.39 13.70 1.69
C GLY A 233 -4.41 14.12 2.74
N TYR A 234 -5.26 13.18 3.14
CA TYR A 234 -6.26 13.43 4.15
C TYR A 234 -5.66 13.32 5.55
N VAL A 235 -5.89 14.35 6.36
CA VAL A 235 -5.51 14.35 7.77
C VAL A 235 -6.78 14.20 8.62
N TRP A 236 -6.83 13.15 9.41
CA TRP A 236 -7.99 12.91 10.28
C TRP A 236 -8.16 14.05 11.31
N PRO A 237 -9.42 14.40 11.70
CA PRO A 237 -9.65 15.44 12.70
C PRO A 237 -8.94 15.22 14.03
N SER A 238 -8.75 13.97 14.45
CA SER A 238 -7.97 13.59 15.63
C SER A 238 -6.49 13.96 15.52
N GLU A 239 -5.90 13.82 14.33
CA GLU A 239 -4.51 14.24 14.09
C GLU A 239 -4.39 15.77 14.00
N MET A 240 -5.38 16.42 13.37
CA MET A 240 -5.37 17.89 13.24
C MET A 240 -5.56 18.61 14.58
N LYS A 241 -6.57 18.22 15.36
CA LYS A 241 -6.97 18.90 16.61
C LYS A 241 -6.31 18.30 17.84
N GLY A 242 -5.90 17.04 17.78
CA GLY A 242 -5.43 16.25 18.90
C GLY A 242 -6.58 15.54 19.63
N THR A 243 -6.17 14.75 20.61
CA THR A 243 -7.04 14.00 21.54
C THR A 243 -6.70 14.42 22.98
N ASN A 244 -7.41 13.89 23.97
CA ASN A 244 -7.09 14.11 25.38
C ASN A 244 -5.68 13.61 25.76
N HIS A 245 -5.06 12.78 24.93
CA HIS A 245 -3.76 12.15 25.22
C HIS A 245 -2.63 12.59 24.29
N THR A 246 -2.94 13.14 23.11
CA THR A 246 -1.94 13.54 22.10
C THR A 246 -2.28 14.92 21.53
N PRO A 247 -1.32 15.86 21.53
CA PRO A 247 -1.53 17.14 20.87
C PRO A 247 -1.64 16.97 19.36
N GLY A 248 -2.62 17.64 18.74
CA GLY A 248 -2.78 17.64 17.29
C GLY A 248 -1.79 18.57 16.58
N PHE A 249 -1.78 18.52 15.26
CA PHE A 249 -0.87 19.32 14.44
C PHE A 249 -1.08 20.81 14.61
N ILE A 250 -2.35 21.28 14.57
CA ILE A 250 -2.67 22.71 14.73
C ILE A 250 -2.20 23.28 16.08
N PRO A 251 -2.49 22.64 17.24
CA PRO A 251 -1.95 23.08 18.52
C PRO A 251 -0.41 23.11 18.57
N LEU A 252 0.27 22.12 17.99
CA LEU A 252 1.72 22.09 17.93
C LEU A 252 2.28 23.23 17.07
N ILE A 253 1.75 23.43 15.87
CA ILE A 253 2.15 24.48 14.94
C ILE A 253 2.02 25.85 15.59
N LYS A 254 0.88 26.13 16.25
CA LYS A 254 0.66 27.38 16.99
C LYS A 254 1.60 27.54 18.18
N LYS A 255 1.82 26.46 18.95
CA LYS A 255 2.74 26.47 20.10
C LYS A 255 4.15 26.89 19.70
N TYR A 256 4.60 26.48 18.53
CA TYR A 256 5.96 26.77 18.04
C TYR A 256 6.03 28.01 17.12
N GLY A 257 4.89 28.59 16.71
CA GLY A 257 4.84 29.76 15.81
C GLY A 257 5.39 29.46 14.41
N ILE A 258 5.09 28.25 13.91
CA ILE A 258 5.64 27.75 12.62
C ILE A 258 4.56 27.59 11.54
N GLU A 259 3.48 28.38 11.61
CA GLU A 259 2.33 28.28 10.72
C GLU A 259 2.72 28.40 9.24
N LYS A 260 3.66 29.25 8.91
CA LYS A 260 4.12 29.46 7.52
C LYS A 260 4.98 28.33 6.97
N TYR A 261 5.47 27.43 7.83
CA TYR A 261 6.41 26.38 7.46
C TYR A 261 5.76 24.98 7.34
N VAL A 262 4.48 24.85 7.73
CA VAL A 262 3.73 23.59 7.60
C VAL A 262 2.53 23.82 6.70
N ILE A 263 2.55 23.22 5.52
CA ILE A 263 1.60 23.48 4.44
C ILE A 263 0.74 22.23 4.21
N PHE A 264 -0.58 22.37 4.39
CA PHE A 264 -1.54 21.31 4.17
C PHE A 264 -2.17 21.47 2.79
N HIS A 265 -1.98 20.48 1.93
CA HIS A 265 -2.51 20.49 0.56
C HIS A 265 -3.85 19.77 0.40
N GLY A 266 -4.24 18.95 1.40
CA GLY A 266 -5.36 18.04 1.21
C GLY A 266 -5.01 16.90 0.23
N ARG A 267 -6.02 16.25 -0.34
CA ARG A 267 -5.83 15.16 -1.30
C ARG A 267 -5.46 15.73 -2.66
N LEU A 268 -4.29 15.38 -3.17
CA LEU A 268 -3.84 15.71 -4.51
C LEU A 268 -3.53 14.43 -5.30
N PHE A 269 -3.71 14.48 -6.61
CA PHE A 269 -3.45 13.39 -7.54
C PHE A 269 -2.89 13.91 -8.85
N GLY A 270 -2.28 13.01 -9.63
CA GLY A 270 -1.77 13.34 -10.97
C GLY A 270 -0.84 14.52 -10.96
N GLU A 271 -1.08 15.49 -11.85
CA GLU A 271 -0.19 16.64 -12.04
C GLU A 271 -0.08 17.53 -10.80
N GLN A 272 -1.18 17.78 -10.09
CA GLN A 272 -1.13 18.57 -8.85
C GLN A 272 -0.19 17.97 -7.77
N LEU A 273 -0.17 16.64 -7.65
CA LEU A 273 0.77 15.96 -6.77
C LEU A 273 2.20 16.08 -7.30
N ASN A 274 2.40 15.94 -8.61
CA ASN A 274 3.70 16.08 -9.26
C ASN A 274 4.30 17.46 -9.07
N GLU A 275 3.50 18.53 -9.11
CA GLU A 275 3.94 19.90 -8.83
C GLU A 275 4.50 20.07 -7.40
N VAL A 276 3.88 19.43 -6.39
CA VAL A 276 4.41 19.46 -5.02
C VAL A 276 5.71 18.65 -4.92
N PHE A 277 5.80 17.51 -5.59
CA PHE A 277 7.04 16.75 -5.67
C PHE A 277 8.15 17.54 -6.38
N ALA A 278 7.83 18.27 -7.46
CA ALA A 278 8.81 19.01 -8.25
C ALA A 278 9.55 20.09 -7.44
N GLN A 279 8.91 20.70 -6.45
CA GLN A 279 9.54 21.68 -5.56
C GLN A 279 10.19 21.07 -4.32
N SER A 280 9.99 19.78 -4.05
CA SER A 280 10.44 19.12 -2.82
C SER A 280 11.73 18.34 -3.07
N SER A 281 12.70 18.44 -2.18
CA SER A 281 14.01 17.80 -2.34
C SER A 281 14.22 16.60 -1.42
N PHE A 282 13.32 16.39 -0.46
CA PHE A 282 13.42 15.31 0.49
C PHE A 282 12.03 14.80 0.88
N ALA A 283 11.85 13.47 0.95
CA ALA A 283 10.55 12.89 1.23
C ALA A 283 10.46 12.27 2.64
N ILE A 284 9.24 12.29 3.19
CA ILE A 284 8.96 11.86 4.55
C ILE A 284 8.11 10.58 4.51
N GLY A 285 8.71 9.48 4.88
CA GLY A 285 8.04 8.19 5.10
C GLY A 285 7.26 8.12 6.41
N SER A 286 7.07 6.92 6.95
CA SER A 286 6.46 6.77 8.27
C SER A 286 7.52 6.94 9.35
N LEU A 287 7.31 7.86 10.30
CA LEU A 287 8.28 8.18 11.34
C LEU A 287 7.96 7.54 12.70
N ALA A 288 6.80 6.88 12.82
CA ALA A 288 6.33 6.34 14.10
C ALA A 288 5.64 4.97 13.97
N ARG A 289 6.19 4.06 13.15
CA ARG A 289 5.61 2.72 12.96
C ARG A 289 5.53 1.90 14.24
N HIS A 290 6.38 2.15 15.22
CA HIS A 290 6.29 1.54 16.55
C HIS A 290 4.92 1.74 17.19
N ARG A 291 4.19 2.83 16.90
CA ARG A 291 2.82 3.08 17.41
C ARG A 291 1.79 2.06 16.89
N SER A 292 2.03 1.45 15.74
CA SER A 292 1.15 0.43 15.16
C SER A 292 1.54 -1.00 15.54
N GLY A 293 2.68 -1.19 16.23
CA GLY A 293 3.24 -2.50 16.52
C GLY A 293 3.76 -3.25 15.29
N ILE A 294 3.75 -2.63 14.10
CA ILE A 294 4.25 -3.20 12.84
C ILE A 294 5.57 -2.50 12.53
N THR A 295 6.67 -3.17 12.84
CA THR A 295 8.01 -2.60 12.63
C THR A 295 8.61 -2.96 11.27
N TYR A 296 8.20 -4.08 10.70
CA TYR A 296 8.68 -4.58 9.41
C TYR A 296 7.59 -4.44 8.36
N ILE A 297 7.76 -3.55 7.40
CA ILE A 297 6.77 -3.27 6.36
C ILE A 297 7.40 -2.62 5.12
N LYS A 298 7.03 -3.13 3.95
CA LYS A 298 7.42 -2.60 2.64
C LYS A 298 6.36 -1.62 2.12
N THR A 299 6.48 -0.35 2.50
CA THR A 299 5.45 0.66 2.18
C THR A 299 5.48 1.11 0.72
N LEU A 300 4.32 1.42 0.13
CA LEU A 300 4.23 1.96 -1.24
C LEU A 300 4.94 3.30 -1.38
N LYS A 301 4.87 4.17 -0.37
CA LYS A 301 5.46 5.51 -0.41
C LYS A 301 6.99 5.49 -0.54
N ASN A 302 7.69 4.59 0.19
CA ASN A 302 9.15 4.47 0.07
C ASN A 302 9.55 4.08 -1.36
N ARG A 303 8.75 3.20 -2.00
CA ARG A 303 8.93 2.80 -3.40
C ARG A 303 8.67 3.96 -4.36
N GLU A 304 7.61 4.73 -4.12
CA GLU A 304 7.31 5.92 -4.92
C GLU A 304 8.44 6.95 -4.81
N TYR A 305 8.94 7.22 -3.62
CA TYR A 305 10.01 8.19 -3.42
C TYR A 305 11.29 7.77 -4.15
N ALA A 306 11.72 6.52 -3.98
CA ALA A 306 12.87 5.98 -4.71
C ALA A 306 12.62 5.92 -6.23
N GLY A 307 11.40 5.55 -6.65
CA GLY A 307 11.00 5.54 -8.05
C GLY A 307 10.99 6.93 -8.70
N ARG A 308 10.72 7.98 -7.93
CA ARG A 308 10.88 9.39 -8.36
C ARG A 308 12.34 9.86 -8.31
N GLY A 309 13.21 9.14 -7.60
CA GLY A 309 14.61 9.53 -7.41
C GLY A 309 14.81 10.57 -6.31
N ILE A 310 13.94 10.61 -5.29
CA ILE A 310 14.02 11.55 -4.19
C ILE A 310 14.54 10.83 -2.94
N PRO A 311 15.55 11.37 -2.22
CA PRO A 311 15.98 10.84 -0.94
C PRO A 311 14.91 11.00 0.14
N PHE A 312 14.91 10.13 1.15
CA PHE A 312 13.82 10.12 2.14
C PHE A 312 14.22 9.57 3.51
N ILE A 313 13.36 9.81 4.52
CA ILE A 313 13.49 9.30 5.88
C ILE A 313 12.29 8.44 6.27
N TYR A 314 12.54 7.35 7.02
CA TYR A 314 11.50 6.53 7.63
C TYR A 314 12.01 5.81 8.89
N SER A 315 11.09 5.20 9.68
CA SER A 315 11.44 4.55 10.96
C SER A 315 11.26 3.04 10.99
N GLU A 316 10.50 2.48 10.07
CA GLU A 316 10.29 1.02 9.95
C GLU A 316 11.55 0.30 9.46
N CYS A 317 11.53 -1.05 9.53
CA CYS A 317 12.49 -1.89 8.81
C CYS A 317 11.94 -2.21 7.42
N ASP A 318 12.73 -1.96 6.39
CA ASP A 318 12.41 -2.23 5.00
C ASP A 318 13.67 -2.71 4.28
N SER A 319 13.79 -4.02 4.08
CA SER A 319 14.98 -4.67 3.51
C SER A 319 15.34 -4.20 2.10
N ASP A 320 14.43 -3.52 1.40
CA ASP A 320 14.73 -2.96 0.08
C ASP A 320 15.51 -1.63 0.17
N PHE A 321 15.47 -0.97 1.35
CA PHE A 321 15.97 0.40 1.51
C PHE A 321 16.91 0.63 2.69
N ASP A 322 16.95 -0.26 3.70
CA ASP A 322 17.68 -0.02 4.96
C ASP A 322 19.16 0.28 4.77
N ASP A 323 19.78 -0.24 3.69
CA ASP A 323 21.21 -0.04 3.38
C ASP A 323 21.47 1.00 2.26
N LYS A 324 20.46 1.76 1.84
CA LYS A 324 20.60 2.68 0.72
C LYS A 324 21.15 4.03 1.16
N PRO A 325 22.15 4.62 0.44
CA PRO A 325 22.80 5.86 0.83
C PRO A 325 21.90 7.10 0.73
N TYR A 326 20.77 7.00 0.04
CA TYR A 326 19.78 8.06 -0.09
C TYR A 326 18.65 7.96 0.94
N VAL A 327 18.84 7.13 1.97
CA VAL A 327 17.85 6.91 3.02
C VAL A 327 18.39 7.29 4.38
N MET A 328 17.63 8.09 5.10
CA MET A 328 17.84 8.34 6.51
C MET A 328 16.92 7.44 7.35
N LYS A 329 17.39 7.02 8.52
CA LYS A 329 16.61 6.22 9.47
C LYS A 329 16.25 7.06 10.69
N ALA A 330 14.94 7.24 10.92
CA ALA A 330 14.45 7.80 12.17
C ALA A 330 14.42 6.72 13.25
N VAL A 331 14.84 7.05 14.46
CA VAL A 331 14.71 6.15 15.61
C VAL A 331 13.22 5.91 15.90
N PRO A 332 12.75 4.65 16.05
CA PRO A 332 11.35 4.33 16.29
C PRO A 332 10.94 4.63 17.75
N ASN A 333 10.87 5.90 18.10
CA ASN A 333 10.49 6.43 19.43
C ASN A 333 9.67 7.72 19.30
N GLU A 334 9.42 8.42 20.41
CA GLU A 334 8.62 9.64 20.43
C GLU A 334 9.45 10.94 20.38
N THR A 335 10.78 10.88 20.20
CA THR A 335 11.61 12.08 20.12
C THR A 335 11.28 12.90 18.87
N PRO A 336 11.35 14.22 18.89
CA PRO A 336 11.28 15.05 17.70
C PRO A 336 12.30 14.63 16.65
N ILE A 337 11.96 14.79 15.37
CA ILE A 337 12.90 14.55 14.28
C ILE A 337 13.92 15.68 14.23
N ASP A 338 15.20 15.35 14.15
CA ASP A 338 16.25 16.33 14.00
C ASP A 338 16.25 16.90 12.56
N ILE A 339 15.74 18.12 12.45
CA ILE A 339 15.65 18.82 11.15
C ILE A 339 17.03 19.27 10.67
N GLN A 340 17.96 19.62 11.59
CA GLN A 340 19.30 20.00 11.18
C GLN A 340 20.00 18.83 10.49
N SER A 341 19.88 17.61 11.01
CA SER A 341 20.42 16.41 10.35
C SER A 341 19.86 16.18 8.95
N ILE A 342 18.58 16.52 8.69
CA ILE A 342 18.00 16.44 7.34
C ILE A 342 18.61 17.52 6.45
N VAL A 343 18.76 18.77 6.94
CA VAL A 343 19.40 19.85 6.20
C VAL A 343 20.83 19.47 5.82
N ASP A 344 21.62 19.01 6.79
CA ASP A 344 23.02 18.61 6.58
C ASP A 344 23.13 17.46 5.60
N PHE A 345 22.19 16.48 5.67
CA PHE A 345 22.13 15.37 4.72
C PHE A 345 21.87 15.85 3.30
N VAL A 346 20.86 16.71 3.10
CA VAL A 346 20.49 17.21 1.76
C VAL A 346 21.59 18.11 1.18
N ASP A 347 22.26 18.93 2.02
CA ASP A 347 23.32 19.81 1.57
C ASP A 347 24.57 19.08 1.06
N HIS A 348 24.80 17.86 1.54
CA HIS A 348 25.93 17.00 1.12
C HIS A 348 25.49 15.87 0.18
N PHE A 349 24.23 15.87 -0.26
CA PHE A 349 23.69 14.81 -1.08
C PHE A 349 23.93 15.06 -2.57
N GLU A 350 24.77 14.25 -3.20
CA GLU A 350 25.20 14.44 -4.61
C GLU A 350 24.59 13.42 -5.60
N MET A 351 23.86 12.41 -5.09
CA MET A 351 23.36 11.33 -5.94
C MET A 351 22.25 11.85 -6.88
N GLN A 352 22.39 11.58 -8.15
CA GLN A 352 21.40 11.96 -9.15
C GLN A 352 20.10 11.16 -9.01
N PRO A 353 18.91 11.77 -9.28
CA PRO A 353 17.61 11.09 -9.23
C PRO A 353 17.55 9.83 -10.09
N THR A 354 18.20 9.81 -11.26
CA THR A 354 18.31 8.63 -12.12
C THR A 354 19.01 7.49 -11.40
N THR A 355 20.13 7.77 -10.72
CA THR A 355 20.91 6.77 -9.99
C THR A 355 20.09 6.16 -8.84
N ILE A 356 19.29 6.96 -8.11
CA ILE A 356 18.38 6.44 -7.08
C ILE A 356 17.36 5.50 -7.74
N ARG A 357 16.71 5.95 -8.82
CA ARG A 357 15.69 5.19 -9.55
C ARG A 357 16.23 3.85 -10.05
N ASP A 358 17.45 3.82 -10.61
CA ASP A 358 18.10 2.62 -11.13
C ASP A 358 18.27 1.54 -10.04
N THR A 359 18.51 1.94 -8.78
CA THR A 359 18.67 0.98 -7.67
C THR A 359 17.40 0.19 -7.37
N VAL A 360 16.23 0.67 -7.83
CA VAL A 360 14.90 0.09 -7.57
C VAL A 360 14.20 -0.42 -8.83
N GLU A 361 14.87 -0.44 -9.98
CA GLU A 361 14.29 -0.94 -11.25
C GLU A 361 13.75 -2.38 -11.11
N LYS A 362 14.46 -3.23 -10.37
CA LYS A 362 14.01 -4.59 -10.05
C LYS A 362 12.69 -4.66 -9.30
N LEU A 363 12.26 -3.56 -8.66
CA LEU A 363 10.99 -3.45 -7.96
C LEU A 363 9.82 -3.04 -8.89
N SER A 364 9.98 -3.04 -10.22
CA SER A 364 8.84 -2.82 -11.13
C SER A 364 7.74 -3.86 -10.87
N TRP A 365 6.46 -3.47 -11.01
CA TRP A 365 5.36 -4.43 -10.92
C TRP A 365 5.47 -5.55 -11.93
N LYS A 366 6.03 -5.28 -13.12
CA LYS A 366 6.35 -6.32 -14.09
C LYS A 366 7.23 -7.41 -13.48
N ASN A 367 8.36 -7.02 -12.84
CA ASN A 367 9.30 -7.97 -12.25
C ASN A 367 8.71 -8.68 -11.02
N GLN A 368 7.97 -7.96 -10.17
CA GLN A 368 7.33 -8.55 -8.99
C GLN A 368 6.27 -9.60 -9.39
N MET A 369 5.48 -9.32 -10.41
CA MET A 369 4.49 -10.28 -10.91
C MET A 369 5.15 -11.45 -11.64
N GLN A 370 6.27 -11.23 -12.36
CA GLN A 370 7.05 -12.33 -12.95
C GLN A 370 7.57 -13.28 -11.86
N GLN A 371 8.10 -12.72 -10.77
CA GLN A 371 8.57 -13.53 -9.63
C GLN A 371 7.45 -14.41 -9.04
N VAL A 372 6.22 -13.90 -8.94
CA VAL A 372 5.06 -14.70 -8.51
C VAL A 372 4.81 -15.84 -9.48
N LEU A 373 4.79 -15.56 -10.78
CA LEU A 373 4.51 -16.57 -11.81
C LEU A 373 5.58 -17.67 -11.86
N ASP A 374 6.86 -17.30 -11.76
CA ASP A 374 7.97 -18.26 -11.76
C ASP A 374 7.88 -19.20 -10.56
N GLN A 375 7.56 -18.67 -9.38
CA GLN A 375 7.39 -19.50 -8.19
C GLN A 375 6.13 -20.38 -8.27
N CYS A 376 5.03 -19.89 -8.89
CA CYS A 376 3.85 -20.70 -9.17
C CYS A 376 4.18 -21.89 -10.09
N MET A 377 4.94 -21.67 -11.17
CA MET A 377 5.35 -22.75 -12.09
C MET A 377 6.24 -23.78 -11.40
N ASN A 378 7.19 -23.33 -10.54
CA ASN A 378 8.04 -24.22 -9.77
C ASN A 378 7.26 -25.11 -8.79
N ILE A 379 6.17 -24.57 -8.20
CA ILE A 379 5.28 -25.34 -7.33
C ILE A 379 4.56 -26.45 -8.12
N GLN A 380 4.14 -26.17 -9.35
CA GLN A 380 3.47 -27.13 -10.22
C GLN A 380 4.38 -28.29 -10.63
N ASN A 381 5.66 -27.99 -10.91
CA ASN A 381 6.64 -28.99 -11.34
C ASN A 381 7.12 -29.90 -10.20
N ASN A 382 6.89 -29.53 -8.95
CA ASN A 382 7.32 -30.28 -7.77
C ASN A 382 6.18 -31.04 -7.06
N ASN A 383 4.96 -30.96 -7.57
CA ASN A 383 3.78 -31.72 -7.09
C ASN A 383 3.39 -32.80 -8.12
#